data_93e401704d3f41bd1c3e10fa7d5a6ccb
#
_entry.id   93e401704d3f41bd1c3e10fa7d5a6ccb
#
_cell.length_a   1.000
_cell.length_b   1.000
_cell.length_c   1.000
_cell.angle_alpha   90.00
_cell.angle_beta   90.00
_cell.angle_gamma   90.00
#
_symmetry.space_group_name_H-M   'P 1'
#
loop_
_entity.id
_entity.type
_entity.pdbx_description
1 polymer ?
#
loop_
_entity_poly.entity_id
_entity_poly.type
_entity_poly.pdbx_seq_one_letter_code
_entity_poly.pdbx_strand_id
1 'polypeptide(L)'
;TVIVDKTSQRILSRETATKTIMTVRTDEGTAGQPVPQTQRNHQVVDDATAIELARHGTQIEALYGLPVDIEWAISDGKIAILQARPITSLPPAPLKDVRWDPPRPGTVWMRRQIVEHMPEPLSPLFDELYLRHGLDHSMETLTVFMSDLSGVKIDLWAFLDPPFAASVNGYAYSIASFNFGLSLLPLALRVYTLVLPKMIRHLLPRWRDESLPGYRAIIADWKGIDLANAPDEELLRGVRALATEDANYWFAAAVALGLARITDAVLNRFVRLVSNGSHLTSGSFLRGLPSKAVDAQVQLEAVARRIDGSDALRQLVLDTPASRLLTALAEHPEGQVVMDDLQQYLDTYGHQIYNLDFAAPTLADAPLPVLLSLKTAVANPERDARARQARLAQERELLVARTEQSLNPIQRPIFKRLLGWAQRYSPYREEALFYVGAAWPALRRLAQELGQRLTQAGSLDVPDDVFYLESAELAAASMARAEGVSRPDLAKLARERRTLR
;
A
#
# COMPACT_ATOMS: atom_id res chain seq x y z
N THR A 1 9.30 9.23 -24.55
CA THR A 1 8.25 8.20 -24.67
C THR A 1 8.43 7.50 -26.03
N VAL A 2 8.29 6.16 -26.04
CA VAL A 2 8.24 5.33 -27.25
C VAL A 2 7.02 4.42 -27.13
N ILE A 3 6.19 4.39 -28.17
CA ILE A 3 5.04 3.49 -28.26
C ILE A 3 5.35 2.43 -29.30
N VAL A 4 5.30 1.16 -28.86
CA VAL A 4 5.56 -0.02 -29.69
C VAL A 4 4.28 -0.85 -29.75
N ASP A 5 3.89 -1.23 -30.96
CA ASP A 5 2.78 -2.17 -31.15
C ASP A 5 3.20 -3.59 -30.73
N LYS A 6 2.45 -4.19 -29.83
CA LYS A 6 2.78 -5.48 -29.22
C LYS A 6 2.78 -6.63 -30.23
N THR A 7 1.91 -6.58 -31.23
CA THR A 7 1.71 -7.65 -32.21
C THR A 7 2.71 -7.55 -33.34
N SER A 8 2.83 -6.37 -33.94
CA SER A 8 3.73 -6.16 -35.10
C SER A 8 5.16 -5.82 -34.72
N GLN A 9 5.43 -5.55 -33.43
CA GLN A 9 6.74 -5.12 -32.92
C GLN A 9 7.28 -3.87 -33.62
N ARG A 10 6.38 -2.97 -34.07
CA ARG A 10 6.72 -1.71 -34.74
C ARG A 10 6.55 -0.54 -33.82
N ILE A 11 7.45 0.42 -33.93
CA ILE A 11 7.34 1.71 -33.24
C ILE A 11 6.23 2.52 -33.90
N LEU A 12 5.19 2.87 -33.13
CA LEU A 12 4.07 3.67 -33.59
C LEU A 12 4.32 5.17 -33.44
N SER A 13 4.98 5.56 -32.33
CA SER A 13 5.32 6.95 -32.08
C SER A 13 6.53 7.08 -31.17
N ARG A 14 7.16 8.24 -31.22
CA ARG A 14 8.32 8.58 -30.40
C ARG A 14 8.31 10.06 -30.05
N GLU A 15 8.53 10.34 -28.80
CA GLU A 15 8.70 11.71 -28.26
C GLU A 15 9.93 11.72 -27.34
N THR A 16 10.85 12.66 -27.60
CA THR A 16 12.06 12.82 -26.79
C THR A 16 11.94 14.10 -25.98
N ALA A 17 11.81 13.97 -24.65
CA ALA A 17 11.79 15.11 -23.75
C ALA A 17 13.18 15.73 -23.58
N THR A 18 13.23 17.04 -23.28
CA THR A 18 14.47 17.73 -22.88
C THR A 18 14.82 17.36 -21.44
N LYS A 19 15.90 16.60 -21.25
CA LYS A 19 16.37 16.14 -19.94
C LYS A 19 17.26 17.16 -19.28
N THR A 20 16.91 17.61 -18.09
CA THR A 20 17.69 18.62 -17.35
C THR A 20 18.55 18.05 -16.24
N ILE A 21 18.12 16.93 -15.63
CA ILE A 21 18.80 16.26 -14.52
C ILE A 21 18.92 14.77 -14.84
N MET A 22 20.06 14.16 -14.51
CA MET A 22 20.28 12.73 -14.52
C MET A 22 20.75 12.27 -13.14
N THR A 23 20.38 11.06 -12.74
CA THR A 23 20.89 10.42 -11.52
C THR A 23 22.12 9.59 -11.88
N VAL A 24 23.23 9.85 -11.21
CA VAL A 24 24.49 9.12 -11.42
C VAL A 24 24.88 8.37 -10.15
N ARG A 25 25.59 7.26 -10.32
CA ARG A 25 26.18 6.50 -9.22
C ARG A 25 27.43 7.23 -8.73
N THR A 26 27.59 7.32 -7.43
CA THR A 26 28.78 7.82 -6.74
C THR A 26 29.26 6.77 -5.75
N ASP A 27 30.45 6.92 -5.22
CA ASP A 27 31.00 6.01 -4.19
C ASP A 27 30.14 5.98 -2.91
N GLU A 28 29.36 7.03 -2.68
CA GLU A 28 28.49 7.18 -1.50
C GLU A 28 26.99 6.91 -1.80
N GLY A 29 26.63 6.48 -3.02
CA GLY A 29 25.26 6.19 -3.41
C GLY A 29 24.87 6.75 -4.76
N THR A 30 23.80 7.54 -4.85
CA THR A 30 23.33 8.18 -6.10
C THR A 30 23.19 9.68 -5.92
N ALA A 31 23.52 10.46 -6.97
CA ALA A 31 23.43 11.91 -6.97
C ALA A 31 22.76 12.43 -8.26
N GLY A 32 21.96 13.46 -8.12
CA GLY A 32 21.43 14.21 -9.27
C GLY A 32 22.49 15.14 -9.86
N GLN A 33 22.79 15.00 -11.14
CA GLN A 33 23.68 15.90 -11.88
C GLN A 33 22.94 16.51 -13.08
N PRO A 34 23.31 17.76 -13.49
CA PRO A 34 22.77 18.35 -14.70
C PRO A 34 23.17 17.52 -15.93
N VAL A 35 22.23 17.26 -16.80
CA VAL A 35 22.51 16.60 -18.09
C VAL A 35 23.33 17.54 -18.96
N PRO A 36 24.48 17.07 -19.53
CA PRO A 36 25.26 17.87 -20.48
C PRO A 36 24.39 18.40 -21.62
N GLN A 37 24.62 19.64 -22.06
CA GLN A 37 23.76 20.32 -23.02
C GLN A 37 23.64 19.55 -24.34
N THR A 38 24.70 18.85 -24.75
CA THR A 38 24.74 18.00 -25.94
C THR A 38 23.88 16.73 -25.83
N GLN A 39 23.54 16.30 -24.61
CA GLN A 39 22.79 15.05 -24.36
C GLN A 39 21.33 15.29 -23.95
N ARG A 40 20.93 16.53 -23.70
CA ARG A 40 19.59 16.84 -23.19
C ARG A 40 18.45 16.35 -24.08
N ASN A 41 18.64 16.44 -25.39
CA ASN A 41 17.65 16.03 -26.40
C ASN A 41 18.01 14.71 -27.09
N HIS A 42 19.05 14.01 -26.61
CA HIS A 42 19.40 12.71 -27.15
C HIS A 42 18.44 11.63 -26.65
N GLN A 43 18.16 10.72 -27.54
CA GLN A 43 17.39 9.51 -27.27
C GLN A 43 18.21 8.60 -26.34
N VAL A 44 17.61 8.15 -25.26
CA VAL A 44 18.26 7.24 -24.28
C VAL A 44 18.18 5.79 -24.74
N VAL A 45 17.10 5.43 -25.41
CA VAL A 45 16.81 4.09 -25.89
C VAL A 45 16.67 4.12 -27.41
N ASP A 46 17.48 3.36 -28.12
CA ASP A 46 17.36 3.21 -29.56
C ASP A 46 16.17 2.30 -29.96
N ASP A 47 15.92 2.17 -31.24
CA ASP A 47 14.75 1.43 -31.76
C ASP A 47 14.84 -0.08 -31.44
N ALA A 48 16.04 -0.64 -31.59
CA ALA A 48 16.26 -2.06 -31.32
C ALA A 48 15.99 -2.39 -29.83
N THR A 49 16.54 -1.59 -28.94
CA THR A 49 16.33 -1.71 -27.49
C THR A 49 14.87 -1.48 -27.09
N ALA A 50 14.18 -0.51 -27.72
CA ALA A 50 12.77 -0.27 -27.43
C ALA A 50 11.88 -1.48 -27.84
N ILE A 51 12.18 -2.09 -28.98
CA ILE A 51 11.47 -3.30 -29.45
C ILE A 51 11.79 -4.49 -28.54
N GLU A 52 13.03 -4.64 -28.08
CA GLU A 52 13.42 -5.72 -27.17
C GLU A 52 12.74 -5.57 -25.79
N LEU A 53 12.68 -4.35 -25.25
CA LEU A 53 11.92 -4.03 -24.04
C LEU A 53 10.43 -4.36 -24.20
N ALA A 54 9.83 -4.00 -25.33
CA ALA A 54 8.43 -4.32 -25.61
C ALA A 54 8.20 -5.84 -25.66
N ARG A 55 9.14 -6.60 -26.22
CA ARG A 55 9.09 -8.07 -26.24
C ARG A 55 9.16 -8.66 -24.83
N HIS A 56 10.08 -8.19 -23.98
CA HIS A 56 10.15 -8.59 -22.57
C HIS A 56 8.86 -8.23 -21.83
N GLY A 57 8.33 -7.02 -22.03
CA GLY A 57 7.06 -6.59 -21.46
C GLY A 57 5.91 -7.51 -21.84
N THR A 58 5.80 -7.90 -23.12
CA THR A 58 4.78 -8.83 -23.62
C THR A 58 4.93 -10.23 -23.01
N GLN A 59 6.15 -10.72 -22.83
CA GLN A 59 6.40 -12.01 -22.19
C GLN A 59 6.01 -11.99 -20.70
N ILE A 60 6.33 -10.90 -20.00
CA ILE A 60 5.96 -10.72 -18.58
C ILE A 60 4.43 -10.58 -18.46
N GLU A 61 3.80 -9.80 -19.33
CA GLU A 61 2.34 -9.68 -19.41
C GLU A 61 1.66 -11.05 -19.60
N ALA A 62 2.19 -11.90 -20.46
CA ALA A 62 1.69 -13.26 -20.67
C ALA A 62 1.83 -14.13 -19.40
N LEU A 63 2.90 -13.94 -18.61
CA LEU A 63 3.10 -14.64 -17.34
C LEU A 63 2.12 -14.19 -16.26
N TYR A 64 1.78 -12.90 -16.23
CA TYR A 64 0.86 -12.32 -15.24
C TYR A 64 -0.60 -12.45 -15.67
N GLY A 65 -0.88 -12.67 -16.95
CA GLY A 65 -2.23 -12.72 -17.52
C GLY A 65 -2.93 -11.34 -17.59
N LEU A 66 -2.19 -10.25 -17.36
CA LEU A 66 -2.70 -8.87 -17.36
C LEU A 66 -1.56 -7.88 -17.65
N PRO A 67 -1.87 -6.65 -18.07
CA PRO A 67 -0.87 -5.62 -18.34
C PRO A 67 0.03 -5.34 -17.14
N VAL A 68 1.32 -5.11 -17.40
CA VAL A 68 2.34 -4.92 -16.37
C VAL A 68 3.12 -3.62 -16.57
N ASP A 69 3.45 -2.97 -15.46
CA ASP A 69 4.44 -1.91 -15.35
C ASP A 69 5.78 -2.55 -15.00
N ILE A 70 6.84 -2.25 -15.76
CA ILE A 70 8.16 -2.83 -15.57
C ILE A 70 9.21 -1.74 -15.34
N GLU A 71 10.03 -1.93 -14.31
CA GLU A 71 11.26 -1.16 -14.12
C GLU A 71 12.43 -1.97 -14.69
N TRP A 72 13.31 -1.31 -15.43
CA TRP A 72 14.41 -1.95 -16.11
C TRP A 72 15.68 -1.11 -16.06
N ALA A 73 16.81 -1.77 -16.29
CA ALA A 73 18.10 -1.12 -16.46
C ALA A 73 18.85 -1.75 -17.65
N ILE A 74 19.79 -1.01 -18.20
CA ILE A 74 20.73 -1.49 -19.22
C ILE A 74 22.13 -1.35 -18.67
N SER A 75 22.89 -2.44 -18.67
CA SER A 75 24.33 -2.44 -18.38
C SER A 75 25.04 -3.30 -19.43
N ASP A 76 26.10 -2.73 -19.99
CA ASP A 76 26.91 -3.39 -21.03
C ASP A 76 26.07 -3.94 -22.21
N GLY A 77 25.05 -3.16 -22.62
CA GLY A 77 24.14 -3.53 -23.70
C GLY A 77 23.11 -4.62 -23.36
N LYS A 78 23.06 -5.09 -22.11
CA LYS A 78 22.09 -6.09 -21.65
C LYS A 78 20.97 -5.44 -20.86
N ILE A 79 19.74 -5.79 -21.19
CA ILE A 79 18.54 -5.38 -20.45
C ILE A 79 18.38 -6.27 -19.22
N ALA A 80 18.18 -5.66 -18.07
CA ALA A 80 17.79 -6.30 -16.82
C ALA A 80 16.43 -5.77 -16.38
N ILE A 81 15.48 -6.64 -16.14
CA ILE A 81 14.20 -6.28 -15.51
C ILE A 81 14.43 -6.24 -13.99
N LEU A 82 14.18 -5.09 -13.40
CA LEU A 82 14.40 -4.84 -11.98
C LEU A 82 13.15 -5.11 -11.16
N GLN A 83 11.98 -4.75 -11.71
CA GLN A 83 10.68 -4.94 -11.10
C GLN A 83 9.62 -5.13 -12.18
N ALA A 84 8.62 -5.96 -11.90
CA ALA A 84 7.38 -6.03 -12.66
C ALA A 84 6.22 -6.03 -11.69
N ARG A 85 5.21 -5.23 -11.97
CA ARG A 85 3.97 -5.16 -11.19
C ARG A 85 2.78 -5.05 -12.13
N PRO A 86 1.64 -5.64 -11.78
CA PRO A 86 0.41 -5.49 -12.54
C PRO A 86 0.02 -4.01 -12.67
N ILE A 87 -0.38 -3.60 -13.88
CA ILE A 87 -1.10 -2.34 -14.05
C ILE A 87 -2.54 -2.61 -13.63
N THR A 88 -2.89 -2.15 -12.44
CA THR A 88 -4.23 -2.35 -11.85
C THR A 88 -5.25 -1.35 -12.37
N SER A 89 -4.81 -0.29 -13.06
CA SER A 89 -5.68 0.74 -13.64
C SER A 89 -5.23 1.11 -15.06
N LEU A 90 -5.70 0.34 -16.05
CA LEU A 90 -5.82 0.93 -17.38
C LEU A 90 -6.97 1.94 -17.31
N PRO A 91 -6.76 3.19 -17.78
CA PRO A 91 -7.86 4.13 -17.81
C PRO A 91 -9.00 3.51 -18.63
N PRO A 92 -10.22 3.42 -18.09
CA PRO A 92 -11.37 3.02 -18.88
C PRO A 92 -11.49 3.95 -20.09
N ALA A 93 -12.08 3.45 -21.17
CA ALA A 93 -12.36 4.26 -22.35
C ALA A 93 -13.01 5.57 -21.89
N PRO A 94 -12.57 6.75 -22.39
CA PRO A 94 -13.04 8.03 -21.90
C PRO A 94 -14.57 8.07 -22.01
N LEU A 95 -15.24 8.17 -20.86
CA LEU A 95 -16.68 8.35 -20.80
C LEU A 95 -16.99 9.71 -21.42
N LYS A 96 -17.92 9.76 -22.35
CA LYS A 96 -18.42 11.00 -22.92
C LYS A 96 -19.29 11.68 -21.86
N ASP A 97 -19.16 13.00 -21.73
CA ASP A 97 -19.98 13.86 -20.84
C ASP A 97 -19.77 13.70 -19.34
N VAL A 98 -18.58 13.28 -18.91
CA VAL A 98 -18.22 13.21 -17.48
C VAL A 98 -17.89 14.61 -16.95
N ARG A 99 -18.53 15.01 -15.87
CA ARG A 99 -18.22 16.24 -15.14
C ARG A 99 -17.39 15.94 -13.92
N TRP A 100 -16.32 16.73 -13.75
CA TRP A 100 -15.43 16.66 -12.59
C TRP A 100 -15.68 17.86 -11.67
N ASP A 101 -16.91 17.94 -11.15
CA ASP A 101 -17.27 19.00 -10.21
C ASP A 101 -16.72 18.64 -8.81
N PRO A 102 -16.14 19.62 -8.09
CA PRO A 102 -15.67 19.36 -6.73
C PRO A 102 -16.85 19.00 -5.84
N PRO A 103 -16.67 18.07 -4.85
CA PRO A 103 -17.74 17.70 -3.92
C PRO A 103 -18.39 18.88 -3.21
N ARG A 104 -17.63 19.98 -3.07
CA ARG A 104 -18.12 21.25 -2.56
C ARG A 104 -17.55 22.42 -3.36
N PRO A 105 -18.39 23.34 -3.85
CA PRO A 105 -17.92 24.52 -4.59
C PRO A 105 -16.91 25.35 -3.79
N GLY A 106 -15.89 25.86 -4.47
CA GLY A 106 -14.87 26.74 -3.87
C GLY A 106 -13.82 26.02 -3.02
N THR A 107 -13.82 24.67 -2.95
CA THR A 107 -12.82 23.89 -2.23
C THR A 107 -11.85 23.21 -3.18
N VAL A 108 -10.65 22.95 -2.71
CA VAL A 108 -9.61 22.22 -3.46
C VAL A 108 -9.58 20.78 -2.96
N TRP A 109 -9.64 19.84 -3.89
CA TRP A 109 -9.58 18.42 -3.65
C TRP A 109 -8.39 17.81 -4.38
N MET A 110 -7.76 16.82 -3.78
CA MET A 110 -6.57 16.20 -4.37
C MET A 110 -6.55 14.69 -4.14
N ARG A 111 -5.84 13.98 -5.02
CA ARG A 111 -5.58 12.55 -4.87
C ARG A 111 -4.24 12.35 -4.18
N ARG A 112 -4.20 12.58 -2.86
CA ARG A 112 -3.00 12.45 -2.02
C ARG A 112 -3.33 11.74 -0.71
N GLN A 113 -2.32 11.43 0.07
CA GLN A 113 -2.43 10.71 1.35
C GLN A 113 -3.02 9.31 1.14
N ILE A 114 -4.05 8.94 1.94
CA ILE A 114 -4.71 7.64 1.84
C ILE A 114 -5.26 7.38 0.43
N VAL A 115 -5.70 8.41 -0.26
CA VAL A 115 -6.31 8.30 -1.60
C VAL A 115 -5.30 7.82 -2.65
N GLU A 116 -4.00 7.96 -2.40
CA GLU A 116 -2.95 7.39 -3.27
C GLU A 116 -3.01 5.85 -3.32
N HIS A 117 -3.59 5.22 -2.30
CA HIS A 117 -3.82 3.78 -2.23
C HIS A 117 -5.16 3.33 -2.84
N MET A 118 -5.90 4.26 -3.46
CA MET A 118 -7.20 4.05 -4.12
C MET A 118 -7.10 4.50 -5.59
N PRO A 119 -6.28 3.85 -6.43
CA PRO A 119 -6.00 4.34 -7.79
C PRO A 119 -7.20 4.23 -8.73
N GLU A 120 -8.08 3.28 -8.49
CA GLU A 120 -9.23 2.93 -9.32
C GLU A 120 -10.54 3.54 -8.81
N PRO A 121 -11.61 3.51 -9.61
CA PRO A 121 -12.95 3.81 -9.12
C PRO A 121 -13.33 2.86 -7.98
N LEU A 122 -13.95 3.39 -6.93
CA LEU A 122 -14.28 2.65 -5.72
C LEU A 122 -15.50 1.75 -5.93
N SER A 123 -15.54 0.63 -5.22
CA SER A 123 -16.77 -0.12 -5.05
C SER A 123 -17.77 0.67 -4.18
N PRO A 124 -19.07 0.60 -4.45
CA PRO A 124 -20.07 1.34 -3.68
C PRO A 124 -20.02 1.06 -2.18
N LEU A 125 -19.82 -0.21 -1.79
CA LEU A 125 -19.74 -0.57 -0.38
C LEU A 125 -18.51 0.03 0.31
N PHE A 126 -17.37 0.08 -0.37
CA PHE A 126 -16.17 0.71 0.15
C PHE A 126 -16.32 2.23 0.21
N ASP A 127 -16.85 2.85 -0.85
CA ASP A 127 -17.11 4.30 -0.88
C ASP A 127 -18.01 4.72 0.30
N GLU A 128 -19.08 3.97 0.56
CA GLU A 128 -19.97 4.24 1.68
C GLU A 128 -19.31 4.03 3.03
N LEU A 129 -18.83 2.79 3.29
CA LEU A 129 -18.43 2.39 4.63
C LEU A 129 -17.08 2.95 5.04
N TYR A 130 -16.12 3.01 4.12
CA TYR A 130 -14.76 3.43 4.43
C TYR A 130 -14.51 4.89 4.11
N LEU A 131 -14.79 5.32 2.85
CA LEU A 131 -14.44 6.67 2.43
C LEU A 131 -15.33 7.73 3.09
N ARG A 132 -16.65 7.60 2.95
CA ARG A 132 -17.61 8.61 3.43
C ARG A 132 -17.82 8.55 4.95
N HIS A 133 -18.06 7.35 5.51
CA HIS A 133 -18.35 7.21 6.94
C HIS A 133 -17.12 6.92 7.79
N GLY A 134 -16.29 5.98 7.37
CA GLY A 134 -15.13 5.53 8.13
C GLY A 134 -14.11 6.64 8.37
N LEU A 135 -13.71 7.37 7.33
CA LEU A 135 -12.70 8.42 7.46
C LEU A 135 -13.21 9.65 8.26
N ASP A 136 -14.47 10.05 8.10
CA ASP A 136 -15.03 11.15 8.89
C ASP A 136 -15.15 10.77 10.37
N HIS A 137 -15.64 9.57 10.70
CA HIS A 137 -15.68 9.05 12.07
C HIS A 137 -14.26 8.97 12.67
N SER A 138 -13.29 8.57 11.89
CA SER A 138 -11.90 8.50 12.35
C SER A 138 -11.30 9.87 12.65
N MET A 139 -11.69 10.93 11.92
CA MET A 139 -11.32 12.31 12.26
C MET A 139 -11.90 12.76 13.60
N GLU A 140 -13.13 12.36 13.92
CA GLU A 140 -13.73 12.60 15.23
C GLU A 140 -12.96 11.88 16.34
N THR A 141 -12.65 10.60 16.13
CA THR A 141 -11.84 9.78 17.04
C THR A 141 -10.46 10.39 17.27
N LEU A 142 -9.79 10.87 16.23
CA LEU A 142 -8.51 11.57 16.34
C LEU A 142 -8.64 12.89 17.12
N THR A 143 -9.72 13.63 16.90
CA THR A 143 -10.02 14.88 17.63
C THR A 143 -10.13 14.63 19.14
N VAL A 144 -10.87 13.60 19.54
CA VAL A 144 -10.99 13.18 20.95
C VAL A 144 -9.62 12.74 21.48
N PHE A 145 -8.91 11.88 20.76
CA PHE A 145 -7.59 11.41 21.14
C PHE A 145 -6.59 12.55 21.39
N MET A 146 -6.53 13.52 20.48
CA MET A 146 -5.63 14.68 20.62
C MET A 146 -6.02 15.57 21.79
N SER A 147 -7.33 15.74 22.03
CA SER A 147 -7.84 16.52 23.16
C SER A 147 -7.47 15.87 24.49
N ASP A 148 -7.67 14.58 24.64
CA ASP A 148 -7.33 13.82 25.85
C ASP A 148 -5.82 13.83 26.11
N LEU A 149 -5.03 13.57 25.07
CA LEU A 149 -3.56 13.57 25.19
C LEU A 149 -3.01 14.93 25.62
N SER A 150 -3.57 16.01 25.11
CA SER A 150 -3.08 17.37 25.36
C SER A 150 -3.67 18.00 26.64
N GLY A 151 -4.85 17.53 27.09
CA GLY A 151 -5.66 18.20 28.10
C GLY A 151 -6.27 19.51 27.60
N VAL A 152 -6.35 19.72 26.30
CA VAL A 152 -6.90 20.90 25.63
C VAL A 152 -7.94 20.45 24.64
N LYS A 153 -9.14 21.03 24.69
CA LYS A 153 -10.16 20.75 23.67
C LYS A 153 -9.66 21.21 22.31
N ILE A 154 -9.53 20.26 21.40
CA ILE A 154 -9.12 20.45 20.00
C ILE A 154 -10.33 20.13 19.14
N ASP A 155 -10.54 20.90 18.11
CA ASP A 155 -11.51 20.63 17.07
C ASP A 155 -10.75 20.64 15.72
N LEU A 156 -10.54 19.46 15.15
CA LEU A 156 -9.85 19.34 13.87
C LEU A 156 -10.72 19.81 12.72
N TRP A 157 -12.07 19.75 12.87
CA TRP A 157 -12.99 20.25 11.87
C TRP A 157 -12.99 21.79 11.78
N ALA A 158 -12.44 22.48 12.78
CA ALA A 158 -12.18 23.92 12.65
C ALA A 158 -11.11 24.25 11.59
N PHE A 159 -10.19 23.31 11.31
CA PHE A 159 -9.15 23.47 10.28
C PHE A 159 -9.58 22.91 8.93
N LEU A 160 -10.46 21.92 8.91
CA LEU A 160 -10.94 21.22 7.74
C LEU A 160 -12.45 21.20 7.75
N ASP A 161 -13.07 21.64 6.69
CA ASP A 161 -14.51 21.47 6.55
C ASP A 161 -14.85 20.02 6.15
N PRO A 162 -15.82 19.35 6.80
CA PRO A 162 -16.24 18.01 6.39
C PRO A 162 -16.90 18.01 5.00
N PRO A 163 -16.83 16.87 4.26
CA PRO A 163 -16.18 15.63 4.62
C PRO A 163 -14.66 15.66 4.40
N PHE A 164 -13.91 14.79 5.08
CA PHE A 164 -12.46 14.64 4.89
C PHE A 164 -12.12 14.09 3.50
N ALA A 165 -12.92 13.15 3.03
CA ALA A 165 -12.77 12.53 1.73
C ALA A 165 -14.13 12.37 1.03
N ALA A 166 -14.13 12.37 -0.28
CA ALA A 166 -15.31 12.14 -1.10
C ALA A 166 -14.95 11.49 -2.44
N SER A 167 -15.91 10.85 -3.07
CA SER A 167 -15.75 10.31 -4.42
C SER A 167 -16.35 11.25 -5.47
N VAL A 168 -15.67 11.34 -6.62
CA VAL A 168 -16.18 12.03 -7.83
C VAL A 168 -16.04 11.04 -8.98
N ASN A 169 -17.12 10.70 -9.63
CA ASN A 169 -17.17 9.66 -10.67
C ASN A 169 -16.52 8.33 -10.21
N GLY A 170 -16.74 7.97 -8.95
CA GLY A 170 -16.17 6.78 -8.32
C GLY A 170 -14.72 6.94 -7.86
N TYR A 171 -13.98 7.97 -8.26
CA TYR A 171 -12.61 8.18 -7.80
C TYR A 171 -12.55 8.94 -6.49
N ALA A 172 -11.73 8.46 -5.56
CA ALA A 172 -11.53 9.08 -4.27
C ALA A 172 -10.70 10.36 -4.35
N TYR A 173 -11.10 11.36 -3.56
CA TYR A 173 -10.38 12.61 -3.34
C TYR A 173 -10.38 12.94 -1.85
N SER A 174 -9.29 13.53 -1.36
CA SER A 174 -9.21 14.12 -0.02
C SER A 174 -9.24 15.64 -0.12
N ILE A 175 -9.83 16.30 0.89
CA ILE A 175 -9.86 17.76 0.96
C ILE A 175 -8.45 18.31 1.13
N ALA A 176 -8.14 19.37 0.40
CA ALA A 176 -6.86 20.09 0.47
C ALA A 176 -7.03 21.55 0.91
N SER A 177 -8.26 21.99 1.07
CA SER A 177 -8.56 23.32 1.56
C SER A 177 -8.51 23.31 3.10
N PHE A 178 -7.61 24.15 3.63
CA PHE A 178 -7.50 24.35 5.09
C PHE A 178 -8.00 25.75 5.43
N ASN A 179 -8.75 25.86 6.51
CA ASN A 179 -9.19 27.13 7.06
C ASN A 179 -8.04 27.74 7.87
N PHE A 180 -7.33 28.71 7.31
CA PHE A 180 -6.28 29.48 7.97
C PHE A 180 -6.76 30.91 8.30
N GLY A 181 -7.78 31.02 9.15
CA GLY A 181 -8.19 32.31 9.67
C GLY A 181 -7.31 32.77 10.85
N LEU A 182 -7.15 34.09 11.03
CA LEU A 182 -6.46 34.64 12.22
C LEU A 182 -7.07 34.15 13.53
N SER A 183 -8.37 33.82 13.54
CA SER A 183 -9.10 33.21 14.64
C SER A 183 -8.56 31.85 15.07
N LEU A 184 -7.92 31.09 14.17
CA LEU A 184 -7.33 29.78 14.44
C LEU A 184 -5.87 29.85 14.94
N LEU A 185 -5.24 31.04 14.92
CA LEU A 185 -3.87 31.21 15.39
C LEU A 185 -3.64 30.74 16.84
N PRO A 186 -4.54 31.05 17.82
CA PRO A 186 -4.39 30.52 19.17
C PRO A 186 -4.48 29.00 19.25
N LEU A 187 -5.36 28.39 18.45
CA LEU A 187 -5.51 26.94 18.39
C LEU A 187 -4.27 26.29 17.74
N ALA A 188 -3.78 26.85 16.63
CA ALA A 188 -2.55 26.40 15.98
C ALA A 188 -1.35 26.48 16.94
N LEU A 189 -1.21 27.58 17.70
CA LEU A 189 -0.16 27.74 18.70
C LEU A 189 -0.26 26.69 19.81
N ARG A 190 -1.47 26.42 20.31
CA ARG A 190 -1.70 25.35 21.31
C ARG A 190 -1.37 23.97 20.77
N VAL A 191 -1.77 23.66 19.53
CA VAL A 191 -1.41 22.40 18.88
C VAL A 191 0.10 22.26 18.79
N TYR A 192 0.80 23.29 18.33
CA TYR A 192 2.25 23.27 18.19
C TYR A 192 2.99 23.18 19.55
N THR A 193 2.56 23.91 20.56
CA THR A 193 3.28 24.01 21.84
C THR A 193 2.92 22.93 22.86
N LEU A 194 1.66 22.47 22.88
CA LEU A 194 1.17 21.53 23.89
C LEU A 194 0.92 20.12 23.33
N VAL A 195 0.33 20.04 22.14
CA VAL A 195 -0.08 18.74 21.56
C VAL A 195 1.10 18.03 20.92
N LEU A 196 1.80 18.69 20.03
CA LEU A 196 2.90 18.08 19.25
C LEU A 196 4.02 17.49 20.13
N PRO A 197 4.52 18.15 21.18
CA PRO A 197 5.52 17.55 22.06
C PRO A 197 5.02 16.30 22.81
N LYS A 198 3.74 16.33 23.25
CA LYS A 198 3.12 15.17 23.89
C LYS A 198 2.90 14.02 22.91
N MET A 199 2.47 14.31 21.68
CA MET A 199 2.35 13.32 20.62
C MET A 199 3.68 12.65 20.33
N ILE A 200 4.75 13.43 20.14
CA ILE A 200 6.10 12.89 19.89
C ILE A 200 6.54 11.94 21.01
N ARG A 201 6.16 12.24 22.25
CA ARG A 201 6.57 11.44 23.42
C ARG A 201 5.72 10.18 23.61
N HIS A 202 4.39 10.28 23.43
CA HIS A 202 3.43 9.25 23.87
C HIS A 202 2.78 8.46 22.74
N LEU A 203 2.84 8.94 21.50
CA LEU A 203 2.15 8.30 20.38
C LEU A 203 2.64 6.85 20.15
N LEU A 204 3.96 6.65 20.12
CA LEU A 204 4.56 5.33 19.86
C LEU A 204 4.18 4.28 20.92
N PRO A 205 4.36 4.56 22.22
CA PRO A 205 3.92 3.62 23.25
C PRO A 205 2.42 3.31 23.11
N ARG A 206 1.59 4.33 23.00
CA ARG A 206 0.15 4.15 22.92
C ARG A 206 -0.30 3.36 21.68
N TRP A 207 0.32 3.59 20.55
CA TRP A 207 0.03 2.81 19.35
C TRP A 207 0.38 1.32 19.55
N ARG A 208 1.57 1.04 20.11
CA ARG A 208 2.03 -0.34 20.36
C ARG A 208 1.23 -1.06 21.43
N ASP A 209 0.89 -0.33 22.49
CA ASP A 209 0.35 -0.93 23.70
C ASP A 209 -1.19 -0.94 23.69
N GLU A 210 -1.85 -0.04 22.94
CA GLU A 210 -3.29 0.11 22.89
C GLU A 210 -3.88 -0.04 21.48
N SER A 211 -3.51 0.83 20.52
CA SER A 211 -4.20 0.93 19.23
C SER A 211 -4.02 -0.33 18.36
N LEU A 212 -2.79 -0.80 18.16
CA LEU A 212 -2.52 -1.97 17.35
C LEU A 212 -3.05 -3.27 17.98
N PRO A 213 -2.86 -3.53 19.29
CA PRO A 213 -3.47 -4.69 19.94
C PRO A 213 -5.00 -4.67 19.90
N GLY A 214 -5.63 -3.52 20.14
CA GLY A 214 -7.08 -3.36 20.05
C GLY A 214 -7.61 -3.68 18.65
N TYR A 215 -7.00 -3.09 17.63
CA TYR A 215 -7.35 -3.37 16.23
C TYR A 215 -7.20 -4.86 15.88
N ARG A 216 -6.11 -5.50 16.30
CA ARG A 216 -5.89 -6.94 16.07
C ARG A 216 -6.89 -7.83 16.84
N ALA A 217 -7.30 -7.43 18.04
CA ALA A 217 -8.31 -8.16 18.82
C ALA A 217 -9.66 -8.16 18.09
N ILE A 218 -10.11 -7.00 17.59
CA ILE A 218 -11.35 -6.89 16.81
C ILE A 218 -11.30 -7.76 15.55
N ILE A 219 -10.17 -7.76 14.83
CA ILE A 219 -9.99 -8.65 13.67
C ILE A 219 -10.09 -10.12 14.09
N ALA A 220 -9.47 -10.50 15.22
CA ALA A 220 -9.48 -11.89 15.70
C ALA A 220 -10.90 -12.34 16.10
N ASP A 221 -11.68 -11.47 16.75
CA ASP A 221 -13.07 -11.74 17.11
C ASP A 221 -13.92 -12.03 15.87
N TRP A 222 -13.82 -11.20 14.82
CA TRP A 222 -14.55 -11.40 13.57
C TRP A 222 -14.00 -12.54 12.71
N LYS A 223 -12.74 -12.92 12.85
CA LYS A 223 -12.20 -14.14 12.24
C LYS A 223 -12.73 -15.40 12.90
N GLY A 224 -13.06 -15.35 14.18
CA GLY A 224 -13.58 -16.49 14.96
C GLY A 224 -15.05 -16.81 14.74
N ILE A 225 -15.80 -15.99 13.99
CA ILE A 225 -17.25 -16.16 13.80
C ILE A 225 -17.55 -17.44 13.00
N ASP A 226 -18.57 -18.19 13.45
CA ASP A 226 -19.13 -19.33 12.72
C ASP A 226 -20.00 -18.82 11.58
N LEU A 227 -19.42 -18.75 10.38
CA LEU A 227 -20.12 -18.24 9.20
C LEU A 227 -21.38 -19.04 8.86
N ALA A 228 -21.38 -20.36 9.08
CA ALA A 228 -22.50 -21.20 8.69
C ALA A 228 -23.77 -20.88 9.50
N ASN A 229 -23.61 -20.50 10.76
CA ASN A 229 -24.72 -20.26 11.68
C ASN A 229 -24.97 -18.77 11.98
N ALA A 230 -24.05 -17.86 11.61
CA ALA A 230 -24.22 -16.44 11.85
C ALA A 230 -25.40 -15.87 11.06
N PRO A 231 -26.30 -15.06 11.65
CA PRO A 231 -27.35 -14.33 10.91
C PRO A 231 -26.75 -13.34 9.91
N ASP A 232 -27.46 -13.06 8.83
CA ASP A 232 -27.01 -12.08 7.80
C ASP A 232 -26.76 -10.69 8.41
N GLU A 233 -27.60 -10.27 9.35
CA GLU A 233 -27.41 -9.00 10.06
C GLU A 233 -26.09 -8.96 10.82
N GLU A 234 -25.69 -10.08 11.42
CA GLU A 234 -24.40 -10.19 12.11
C GLU A 234 -23.23 -10.11 11.13
N LEU A 235 -23.30 -10.77 9.99
CA LEU A 235 -22.29 -10.66 8.93
C LEU A 235 -22.12 -9.21 8.46
N LEU A 236 -23.23 -8.51 8.17
CA LEU A 236 -23.20 -7.12 7.75
C LEU A 236 -22.69 -6.18 8.85
N ARG A 237 -23.03 -6.45 10.13
CA ARG A 237 -22.48 -5.73 11.27
C ARG A 237 -20.96 -5.88 11.36
N GLY A 238 -20.44 -7.09 11.10
CA GLY A 238 -19.00 -7.36 11.06
C GLY A 238 -18.30 -6.61 9.93
N VAL A 239 -18.88 -6.58 8.74
CA VAL A 239 -18.36 -5.82 7.60
C VAL A 239 -18.25 -4.34 7.94
N ARG A 240 -19.29 -3.74 8.53
CA ARG A 240 -19.29 -2.33 8.95
C ARG A 240 -18.25 -2.06 10.04
N ALA A 241 -18.20 -2.92 11.07
CA ALA A 241 -17.27 -2.76 12.17
C ALA A 241 -15.81 -2.82 11.71
N LEU A 242 -15.46 -3.80 10.87
CA LEU A 242 -14.09 -3.96 10.35
C LEU A 242 -13.70 -2.80 9.44
N ALA A 243 -14.60 -2.28 8.61
CA ALA A 243 -14.33 -1.10 7.78
C ALA A 243 -14.06 0.15 8.63
N THR A 244 -14.87 0.38 9.68
CA THR A 244 -14.70 1.51 10.59
C THR A 244 -13.39 1.41 11.38
N GLU A 245 -13.05 0.22 11.88
CA GLU A 245 -11.84 0.03 12.68
C GLU A 245 -10.55 0.13 11.86
N ASP A 246 -10.55 -0.29 10.60
CA ASP A 246 -9.42 -0.04 9.71
C ASP A 246 -9.24 1.45 9.40
N ALA A 247 -10.33 2.18 9.20
CA ALA A 247 -10.29 3.64 9.03
C ALA A 247 -9.76 4.34 10.30
N ASN A 248 -10.19 3.91 11.49
CA ASN A 248 -9.64 4.41 12.77
C ASN A 248 -8.14 4.11 12.87
N TYR A 249 -7.74 2.90 12.51
CA TYR A 249 -6.34 2.50 12.49
C TYR A 249 -5.52 3.36 11.51
N TRP A 250 -6.06 3.68 10.33
CA TRP A 250 -5.40 4.54 9.36
C TRP A 250 -4.99 5.89 9.95
N PHE A 251 -5.86 6.56 10.70
CA PHE A 251 -5.53 7.85 11.30
C PHE A 251 -4.44 7.73 12.36
N ALA A 252 -4.44 6.67 13.17
CA ALA A 252 -3.34 6.37 14.08
C ALA A 252 -2.02 6.17 13.32
N ALA A 253 -2.06 5.46 12.20
CA ALA A 253 -0.91 5.27 11.30
C ALA A 253 -0.49 6.59 10.61
N ALA A 254 -1.45 7.41 10.16
CA ALA A 254 -1.18 8.67 9.46
C ALA A 254 -0.38 9.67 10.32
N VAL A 255 -0.62 9.71 11.62
CA VAL A 255 0.17 10.54 12.55
C VAL A 255 1.61 10.03 12.63
N ALA A 256 1.82 8.72 12.67
CA ALA A 256 3.14 8.11 12.64
C ALA A 256 3.88 8.44 11.35
N LEU A 257 3.19 8.36 10.22
CA LEU A 257 3.71 8.75 8.90
C LEU A 257 4.14 10.22 8.88
N GLY A 258 3.33 11.10 9.44
CA GLY A 258 3.63 12.52 9.57
C GLY A 258 4.91 12.77 10.37
N LEU A 259 5.05 12.14 11.53
CA LEU A 259 6.25 12.25 12.37
C LEU A 259 7.50 11.69 11.69
N ALA A 260 7.39 10.56 11.01
CA ALA A 260 8.51 9.99 10.26
C ALA A 260 8.96 10.93 9.13
N ARG A 261 8.02 11.52 8.37
CA ARG A 261 8.33 12.50 7.32
C ARG A 261 8.99 13.77 7.88
N ILE A 262 8.48 14.30 8.98
CA ILE A 262 9.03 15.50 9.62
C ILE A 262 10.47 15.24 10.12
N THR A 263 10.68 14.14 10.85
CA THR A 263 12.01 13.80 11.39
C THR A 263 13.02 13.54 10.29
N ASP A 264 12.62 12.86 9.21
CA ASP A 264 13.43 12.64 8.02
C ASP A 264 13.79 13.96 7.31
N ALA A 265 12.80 14.84 7.08
CA ALA A 265 13.02 16.13 6.42
C ALA A 265 13.96 17.03 7.23
N VAL A 266 13.83 17.07 8.57
CA VAL A 266 14.69 17.87 9.44
C VAL A 266 16.11 17.31 9.45
N LEU A 267 16.29 16.00 9.54
CA LEU A 267 17.58 15.34 9.42
C LEU A 267 18.23 15.64 8.05
N ASN A 268 17.47 15.48 6.96
CA ASN A 268 17.95 15.73 5.60
C ASN A 268 18.41 17.19 5.40
N ARG A 269 17.64 18.15 5.93
CA ARG A 269 18.04 19.57 5.90
C ARG A 269 19.33 19.81 6.70
N PHE A 270 19.46 19.23 7.87
CA PHE A 270 20.66 19.34 8.69
C PHE A 270 21.88 18.74 7.98
N VAL A 271 21.75 17.52 7.46
CA VAL A 271 22.82 16.82 6.73
C VAL A 271 23.28 17.67 5.55
N ARG A 272 22.37 18.20 4.73
CA ARG A 272 22.72 19.09 3.61
C ARG A 272 23.45 20.36 4.02
N LEU A 273 23.13 20.92 5.18
CA LEU A 273 23.78 22.14 5.68
C LEU A 273 25.23 21.88 6.16
N VAL A 274 25.49 20.69 6.73
CA VAL A 274 26.81 20.39 7.32
C VAL A 274 27.74 19.62 6.39
N SER A 275 27.23 19.03 5.31
CA SER A 275 28.00 18.13 4.43
C SER A 275 28.78 18.83 3.31
N ASN A 276 28.86 20.17 3.30
CA ASN A 276 29.72 20.98 2.40
C ASN A 276 29.76 20.49 0.93
N GLY A 277 28.60 20.18 0.35
CA GLY A 277 28.50 19.72 -1.05
C GLY A 277 28.63 18.23 -1.28
N SER A 278 28.76 17.40 -0.23
CA SER A 278 28.59 15.95 -0.37
C SER A 278 27.14 15.60 -0.70
N HIS A 279 26.94 14.51 -1.45
CA HIS A 279 25.61 14.04 -1.87
C HIS A 279 24.88 13.24 -0.77
N LEU A 280 25.28 13.41 0.51
CA LEU A 280 24.66 12.73 1.64
C LEU A 280 23.21 13.19 1.84
N THR A 281 22.33 12.22 2.01
CA THR A 281 20.92 12.44 2.34
C THR A 281 20.56 11.70 3.63
N SER A 282 19.45 12.07 4.27
CA SER A 282 18.92 11.34 5.42
C SER A 282 18.75 9.84 5.13
N GLY A 283 18.35 9.48 3.92
CA GLY A 283 18.19 8.08 3.50
C GLY A 283 19.44 7.23 3.68
N SER A 284 20.65 7.80 3.54
CA SER A 284 21.90 7.09 3.77
C SER A 284 22.05 6.61 5.23
N PHE A 285 21.45 7.33 6.18
CA PHE A 285 21.48 7.04 7.61
C PHE A 285 20.30 6.18 8.11
N LEU A 286 19.39 5.80 7.21
CA LEU A 286 18.20 5.00 7.52
C LEU A 286 18.23 3.60 6.87
N ARG A 287 19.30 3.27 6.13
CA ARG A 287 19.47 1.96 5.49
C ARG A 287 19.63 0.84 6.52
N GLY A 288 19.13 -0.35 6.18
CA GLY A 288 19.28 -1.54 7.02
C GLY A 288 18.54 -1.48 8.36
N LEU A 289 17.58 -0.56 8.52
CA LEU A 289 16.66 -0.56 9.65
C LEU A 289 15.65 -1.71 9.53
N PRO A 290 15.05 -2.17 10.64
CA PRO A 290 14.00 -3.18 10.61
C PRO A 290 12.86 -2.79 9.65
N SER A 291 12.38 -3.76 8.86
CA SER A 291 11.31 -3.55 7.88
C SER A 291 10.45 -4.81 7.74
N LYS A 292 9.13 -4.67 7.76
CA LYS A 292 8.19 -5.77 7.54
C LYS A 292 8.33 -6.40 6.17
N ALA A 293 8.71 -5.62 5.16
CA ALA A 293 9.00 -6.14 3.82
C ALA A 293 10.22 -7.08 3.82
N VAL A 294 11.27 -6.76 4.58
CA VAL A 294 12.43 -7.64 4.75
C VAL A 294 12.05 -8.89 5.55
N ASP A 295 11.25 -8.74 6.60
CA ASP A 295 10.75 -9.88 7.38
C ASP A 295 9.95 -10.85 6.50
N ALA A 296 9.06 -10.34 5.64
CA ALA A 296 8.31 -11.13 4.67
C ALA A 296 9.24 -11.87 3.70
N GLN A 297 10.25 -11.18 3.15
CA GLN A 297 11.23 -11.79 2.27
C GLN A 297 12.02 -12.90 2.96
N VAL A 298 12.47 -12.67 4.20
CA VAL A 298 13.19 -13.68 5.00
C VAL A 298 12.35 -14.93 5.25
N GLN A 299 11.05 -14.76 5.53
CA GLN A 299 10.17 -15.91 5.69
C GLN A 299 9.96 -16.66 4.37
N LEU A 300 9.77 -15.97 3.26
CA LEU A 300 9.62 -16.61 1.97
C LEU A 300 10.92 -17.34 1.53
N GLU A 301 12.10 -16.76 1.82
CA GLU A 301 13.38 -17.42 1.63
C GLU A 301 13.55 -18.65 2.54
N ALA A 302 12.92 -18.68 3.72
CA ALA A 302 12.90 -19.86 4.56
C ALA A 302 12.07 -21.00 3.94
N VAL A 303 10.92 -20.68 3.34
CA VAL A 303 10.12 -21.64 2.56
C VAL A 303 10.93 -22.16 1.36
N ALA A 304 11.61 -21.27 0.63
CA ALA A 304 12.46 -21.65 -0.49
C ALA A 304 13.59 -22.60 -0.07
N ARG A 305 14.27 -22.34 1.05
CA ARG A 305 15.31 -23.25 1.57
C ARG A 305 14.77 -24.64 1.93
N ARG A 306 13.53 -24.73 2.40
CA ARG A 306 12.89 -26.03 2.64
C ARG A 306 12.67 -26.78 1.32
N ILE A 307 12.22 -26.10 0.28
CA ILE A 307 12.06 -26.65 -1.07
C ILE A 307 13.41 -27.13 -1.62
N ASP A 308 14.47 -26.36 -1.44
CA ASP A 308 15.83 -26.70 -1.88
C ASP A 308 16.40 -27.94 -1.16
N GLY A 309 15.82 -28.37 -0.04
CA GLY A 309 16.17 -29.62 0.65
C GLY A 309 15.72 -30.88 -0.07
N SER A 310 14.89 -30.78 -1.12
CA SER A 310 14.42 -31.90 -1.95
C SER A 310 14.52 -31.54 -3.43
N ASP A 311 15.37 -32.24 -4.17
CA ASP A 311 15.54 -32.02 -5.62
C ASP A 311 14.22 -32.16 -6.38
N ALA A 312 13.36 -33.10 -5.96
CA ALA A 312 12.05 -33.34 -6.55
C ALA A 312 11.12 -32.13 -6.35
N LEU A 313 11.04 -31.58 -5.12
CA LEU A 313 10.25 -30.38 -4.83
C LEU A 313 10.80 -29.15 -5.57
N ARG A 314 12.12 -29.01 -5.59
CA ARG A 314 12.77 -27.90 -6.27
C ARG A 314 12.45 -27.90 -7.76
N GLN A 315 12.55 -29.06 -8.40
CA GLN A 315 12.22 -29.19 -9.83
C GLN A 315 10.73 -28.97 -10.07
N LEU A 316 9.85 -29.53 -9.24
CA LEU A 316 8.41 -29.29 -9.30
C LEU A 316 8.09 -27.78 -9.28
N VAL A 317 8.68 -27.04 -8.33
CA VAL A 317 8.42 -25.60 -8.18
C VAL A 317 8.96 -24.80 -9.36
N LEU A 318 10.14 -25.14 -9.89
CA LEU A 318 10.73 -24.43 -11.02
C LEU A 318 9.99 -24.68 -12.34
N ASP A 319 9.56 -25.90 -12.59
CA ASP A 319 8.95 -26.31 -13.87
C ASP A 319 7.45 -26.01 -13.93
N THR A 320 6.76 -25.98 -12.77
CA THR A 320 5.31 -25.74 -12.72
C THR A 320 4.99 -24.25 -12.87
N PRO A 321 4.05 -23.84 -13.75
CA PRO A 321 3.53 -22.48 -13.77
C PRO A 321 2.99 -22.03 -12.40
N ALA A 322 3.25 -20.78 -11.99
CA ALA A 322 2.84 -20.31 -10.67
C ALA A 322 1.33 -20.44 -10.42
N SER A 323 0.50 -20.29 -11.44
CA SER A 323 -0.96 -20.46 -11.36
C SER A 323 -1.43 -21.89 -11.03
N ARG A 324 -0.57 -22.91 -11.24
CA ARG A 324 -0.84 -24.32 -10.95
C ARG A 324 -0.03 -24.85 -9.77
N LEU A 325 0.84 -24.02 -9.21
CA LEU A 325 1.82 -24.45 -8.22
C LEU A 325 1.18 -25.01 -6.94
N LEU A 326 0.13 -24.38 -6.43
CA LEU A 326 -0.58 -24.87 -5.24
C LEU A 326 -1.19 -26.27 -5.47
N THR A 327 -1.81 -26.50 -6.63
CA THR A 327 -2.36 -27.80 -6.98
C THR A 327 -1.24 -28.85 -7.09
N ALA A 328 -0.16 -28.52 -7.76
CA ALA A 328 0.98 -29.43 -7.91
C ALA A 328 1.65 -29.78 -6.56
N LEU A 329 1.77 -28.80 -5.65
CA LEU A 329 2.27 -29.02 -4.29
C LEU A 329 1.31 -29.91 -3.48
N ALA A 330 0.00 -29.71 -3.58
CA ALA A 330 -1.00 -30.55 -2.88
C ALA A 330 -0.99 -32.01 -3.35
N GLU A 331 -0.61 -32.28 -4.61
CA GLU A 331 -0.50 -33.63 -5.17
C GLU A 331 0.86 -34.29 -4.88
N HIS A 332 1.87 -33.54 -4.44
CA HIS A 332 3.21 -34.06 -4.18
C HIS A 332 3.33 -34.62 -2.76
N PRO A 333 3.96 -35.80 -2.55
CA PRO A 333 4.05 -36.44 -1.22
C PRO A 333 4.70 -35.55 -0.13
N GLU A 334 5.69 -34.75 -0.51
CA GLU A 334 6.38 -33.83 0.41
C GLU A 334 5.83 -32.40 0.33
N GLY A 335 4.80 -32.14 -0.46
CA GLY A 335 4.28 -30.79 -0.72
C GLY A 335 3.47 -30.21 0.41
N GLN A 336 2.85 -31.06 1.26
CA GLN A 336 1.99 -30.59 2.36
C GLN A 336 2.74 -29.65 3.32
N VAL A 337 3.99 -29.97 3.66
CA VAL A 337 4.80 -29.13 4.56
C VAL A 337 5.06 -27.74 3.97
N VAL A 338 5.27 -27.67 2.63
CA VAL A 338 5.43 -26.39 1.92
C VAL A 338 4.11 -25.61 1.91
N MET A 339 2.99 -26.31 1.73
CA MET A 339 1.65 -25.71 1.80
C MET A 339 1.37 -25.12 3.18
N ASP A 340 1.73 -25.83 4.25
CA ASP A 340 1.57 -25.34 5.63
C ASP A 340 2.43 -24.11 5.91
N ASP A 341 3.68 -24.09 5.44
CA ASP A 341 4.57 -22.93 5.54
C ASP A 341 4.03 -21.73 4.73
N LEU A 342 3.49 -21.98 3.52
CA LEU A 342 2.85 -20.94 2.71
C LEU A 342 1.59 -20.39 3.38
N GLN A 343 0.79 -21.25 3.99
CA GLN A 343 -0.39 -20.83 4.74
C GLN A 343 0.02 -19.95 5.92
N GLN A 344 1.02 -20.34 6.69
CA GLN A 344 1.56 -19.51 7.78
C GLN A 344 2.09 -18.16 7.28
N TYR A 345 2.73 -18.15 6.11
CA TYR A 345 3.15 -16.91 5.46
C TYR A 345 1.95 -16.02 5.10
N LEU A 346 0.93 -16.59 4.46
CA LEU A 346 -0.29 -15.87 4.08
C LEU A 346 -1.11 -15.40 5.29
N ASP A 347 -1.14 -16.15 6.38
CA ASP A 347 -1.78 -15.72 7.63
C ASP A 347 -1.13 -14.46 8.20
N THR A 348 0.18 -14.28 7.98
CA THR A 348 0.94 -13.13 8.49
C THR A 348 0.96 -11.96 7.51
N TYR A 349 1.17 -12.23 6.22
CA TYR A 349 1.41 -11.22 5.19
C TYR A 349 0.31 -11.14 4.12
N GLY A 350 -0.63 -12.07 4.13
CA GLY A 350 -1.65 -12.19 3.09
C GLY A 350 -2.71 -11.09 3.10
N HIS A 351 -2.78 -10.27 4.15
CA HIS A 351 -3.65 -9.09 4.19
C HIS A 351 -3.16 -7.94 3.32
N GLN A 352 -1.92 -8.00 2.83
CA GLN A 352 -1.38 -6.95 1.98
C GLN A 352 -2.18 -6.80 0.69
N ILE A 353 -2.37 -5.57 0.27
CA ILE A 353 -3.22 -5.13 -0.82
C ILE A 353 -2.46 -4.20 -1.75
N TYR A 354 -2.80 -4.22 -3.03
CA TYR A 354 -2.33 -3.24 -4.01
C TYR A 354 -3.29 -2.05 -4.13
N ASN A 355 -4.58 -2.28 -3.85
CA ASN A 355 -5.64 -1.30 -3.83
C ASN A 355 -6.34 -1.39 -2.48
N LEU A 356 -6.56 -0.23 -1.82
CA LEU A 356 -7.16 -0.21 -0.49
C LEU A 356 -8.64 -0.63 -0.51
N ASP A 357 -9.33 -0.53 -1.65
CA ASP A 357 -10.71 -1.00 -1.78
C ASP A 357 -10.81 -2.51 -1.50
N PHE A 358 -11.55 -2.87 -0.46
CA PHE A 358 -11.72 -4.26 -0.03
C PHE A 358 -12.51 -5.13 -1.04
N ALA A 359 -13.10 -4.58 -2.10
CA ALA A 359 -13.59 -5.38 -3.22
C ALA A 359 -12.44 -6.02 -4.01
N ALA A 360 -11.23 -5.43 -3.97
CA ALA A 360 -10.04 -6.03 -4.56
C ALA A 360 -9.55 -7.22 -3.71
N PRO A 361 -9.09 -8.31 -4.33
CA PRO A 361 -8.56 -9.46 -3.60
C PRO A 361 -7.26 -9.10 -2.85
N THR A 362 -7.09 -9.65 -1.65
CA THR A 362 -5.84 -9.59 -0.90
C THR A 362 -4.85 -10.65 -1.42
N LEU A 363 -3.59 -10.61 -0.95
CA LEU A 363 -2.64 -11.68 -1.29
C LEU A 363 -3.07 -13.06 -0.74
N ALA A 364 -3.89 -13.10 0.32
CA ALA A 364 -4.47 -14.35 0.80
C ALA A 364 -5.53 -14.90 -0.16
N ASP A 365 -6.33 -14.04 -0.80
CA ASP A 365 -7.34 -14.43 -1.78
C ASP A 365 -6.71 -14.80 -3.13
N ALA A 366 -5.64 -14.09 -3.53
CA ALA A 366 -4.96 -14.26 -4.82
C ALA A 366 -3.44 -14.36 -4.64
N PRO A 367 -2.88 -15.50 -4.21
CA PRO A 367 -1.48 -15.63 -3.80
C PRO A 367 -0.49 -15.70 -4.96
N LEU A 368 -0.91 -15.53 -6.21
CA LEU A 368 -0.05 -15.61 -7.39
C LEU A 368 1.24 -14.78 -7.28
N PRO A 369 1.24 -13.51 -6.80
CA PRO A 369 2.47 -12.73 -6.62
C PRO A 369 3.42 -13.35 -5.59
N VAL A 370 2.89 -13.97 -4.54
CA VAL A 370 3.69 -14.68 -3.53
C VAL A 370 4.34 -15.92 -4.14
N LEU A 371 3.61 -16.69 -4.95
CA LEU A 371 4.11 -17.88 -5.63
C LEU A 371 5.19 -17.54 -6.66
N LEU A 372 5.05 -16.43 -7.39
CA LEU A 372 6.09 -15.93 -8.30
C LEU A 372 7.36 -15.52 -7.53
N SER A 373 7.19 -14.85 -6.38
CA SER A 373 8.29 -14.48 -5.50
C SER A 373 8.99 -15.70 -4.91
N LEU A 374 8.23 -16.74 -4.53
CA LEU A 374 8.76 -18.03 -4.06
C LEU A 374 9.58 -18.72 -5.14
N LYS A 375 9.06 -18.83 -6.37
CA LYS A 375 9.80 -19.39 -7.51
C LYS A 375 11.12 -18.65 -7.73
N THR A 376 11.08 -17.31 -7.63
CA THR A 376 12.28 -16.48 -7.76
C THR A 376 13.29 -16.76 -6.64
N ALA A 377 12.83 -16.99 -5.41
CA ALA A 377 13.68 -17.34 -4.27
C ALA A 377 14.33 -18.72 -4.46
N VAL A 378 13.57 -19.73 -4.90
CA VAL A 378 14.07 -21.08 -5.20
C VAL A 378 15.07 -21.06 -6.37
N ALA A 379 14.83 -20.23 -7.39
CA ALA A 379 15.76 -20.08 -8.51
C ALA A 379 17.08 -19.40 -8.12
N ASN A 380 17.11 -18.64 -7.02
CA ASN A 380 18.27 -17.85 -6.58
C ASN A 380 18.60 -18.12 -5.09
N PRO A 381 19.10 -19.32 -4.75
CA PRO A 381 19.33 -19.72 -3.35
C PRO A 381 20.41 -18.91 -2.63
N GLU A 382 21.28 -18.23 -3.38
CA GLU A 382 22.32 -17.35 -2.81
C GLU A 382 21.79 -16.04 -2.22
N ARG A 383 20.54 -15.70 -2.46
CA ARG A 383 19.92 -14.49 -1.90
C ARG A 383 19.66 -14.69 -0.42
N ASP A 384 20.15 -13.73 0.36
CA ASP A 384 19.94 -13.65 1.80
C ASP A 384 19.56 -12.21 2.18
N ALA A 385 18.26 -11.99 2.33
CA ALA A 385 17.72 -10.68 2.69
C ALA A 385 18.21 -10.22 4.07
N ARG A 386 18.39 -11.15 5.02
CA ARG A 386 18.88 -10.85 6.36
C ARG A 386 20.36 -10.44 6.33
N ALA A 387 21.20 -11.16 5.60
CA ALA A 387 22.61 -10.79 5.45
C ALA A 387 22.74 -9.44 4.73
N ARG A 388 21.94 -9.17 3.71
CA ARG A 388 21.89 -7.88 3.02
C ARG A 388 21.49 -6.76 3.97
N GLN A 389 20.46 -6.94 4.79
CA GLN A 389 20.03 -5.97 5.79
C GLN A 389 21.11 -5.69 6.82
N ALA A 390 21.78 -6.75 7.33
CA ALA A 390 22.88 -6.63 8.29
C ALA A 390 24.06 -5.84 7.72
N ARG A 391 24.44 -6.11 6.45
CA ARG A 391 25.49 -5.35 5.77
C ARG A 391 25.13 -3.87 5.64
N LEU A 392 23.91 -3.55 5.21
CA LEU A 392 23.44 -2.17 5.11
C LEU A 392 23.40 -1.47 6.48
N ALA A 393 23.09 -2.20 7.55
CA ALA A 393 23.16 -1.68 8.91
C ALA A 393 24.58 -1.35 9.32
N GLN A 394 25.56 -2.20 9.02
CA GLN A 394 26.99 -1.94 9.28
C GLN A 394 27.50 -0.73 8.48
N GLU A 395 27.17 -0.65 7.19
CA GLU A 395 27.51 0.50 6.34
C GLU A 395 26.94 1.81 6.93
N ARG A 396 25.70 1.79 7.39
CA ARG A 396 25.07 2.92 8.08
C ARG A 396 25.84 3.33 9.33
N GLU A 397 26.19 2.38 10.20
CA GLU A 397 26.92 2.66 11.44
C GLU A 397 28.27 3.29 11.17
N LEU A 398 29.01 2.77 10.19
CA LEU A 398 30.28 3.36 9.75
C LEU A 398 30.07 4.78 9.21
N LEU A 399 29.03 5.02 8.43
CA LEU A 399 28.72 6.36 7.92
C LEU A 399 28.37 7.32 9.07
N VAL A 400 27.57 6.88 10.04
CA VAL A 400 27.24 7.68 11.24
C VAL A 400 28.51 8.07 11.99
N ALA A 401 29.42 7.11 12.27
CA ALA A 401 30.66 7.37 12.98
C ALA A 401 31.55 8.37 12.23
N ARG A 402 31.71 8.22 10.92
CA ARG A 402 32.50 9.16 10.09
C ARG A 402 31.89 10.56 10.10
N THR A 403 30.57 10.65 9.97
CA THR A 403 29.85 11.94 10.00
C THR A 403 30.02 12.61 11.37
N GLU A 404 29.87 11.87 12.47
CA GLU A 404 30.07 12.42 13.81
C GLU A 404 31.48 12.97 14.05
N GLN A 405 32.49 12.32 13.47
CA GLN A 405 33.91 12.78 13.56
C GLN A 405 34.12 14.07 12.76
N SER A 406 33.43 14.27 11.65
CA SER A 406 33.57 15.48 10.83
C SER A 406 32.83 16.70 11.39
N LEU A 407 31.87 16.50 12.32
CA LEU A 407 31.05 17.54 12.91
C LEU A 407 31.77 18.26 14.07
N ASN A 408 31.57 19.58 14.17
CA ASN A 408 32.06 20.37 15.29
C ASN A 408 31.27 20.04 16.60
N PRO A 409 31.80 20.47 17.79
CA PRO A 409 31.18 20.15 19.08
C PRO A 409 29.72 20.59 19.25
N ILE A 410 29.27 21.63 18.52
CA ILE A 410 27.88 22.13 18.58
C ILE A 410 26.96 21.29 17.64
N GLN A 411 27.46 20.95 16.48
CA GLN A 411 26.70 20.20 15.46
C GLN A 411 26.50 18.74 15.86
N ARG A 412 27.47 18.11 16.51
CA ARG A 412 27.43 16.69 16.89
C ARG A 412 26.22 16.30 17.77
N PRO A 413 25.88 16.98 18.86
CA PRO A 413 24.72 16.63 19.66
C PRO A 413 23.40 16.86 18.92
N ILE A 414 23.34 17.87 18.05
CA ILE A 414 22.17 18.13 17.20
C ILE A 414 21.97 16.97 16.23
N PHE A 415 23.03 16.57 15.52
CA PHE A 415 23.00 15.42 14.63
C PHE A 415 22.51 14.15 15.32
N LYS A 416 23.11 13.80 16.48
CA LYS A 416 22.70 12.61 17.24
C LYS A 416 21.22 12.63 17.61
N ARG A 417 20.71 13.77 18.01
CA ARG A 417 19.29 13.92 18.38
C ARG A 417 18.37 13.76 17.18
N LEU A 418 18.68 14.41 16.07
CA LEU A 418 17.90 14.33 14.83
C LEU A 418 17.93 12.92 14.22
N LEU A 419 19.13 12.32 14.21
CA LEU A 419 19.34 10.94 13.76
C LEU A 419 18.54 9.94 14.62
N GLY A 420 18.62 10.07 15.96
CA GLY A 420 17.87 9.22 16.88
C GLY A 420 16.35 9.31 16.65
N TRP A 421 15.83 10.49 16.35
CA TRP A 421 14.42 10.64 15.98
C TRP A 421 14.08 9.97 14.64
N ALA A 422 14.86 10.25 13.60
CA ALA A 422 14.60 9.67 12.28
C ALA A 422 14.71 8.13 12.29
N GLN A 423 15.74 7.57 12.97
CA GLN A 423 15.88 6.11 13.11
C GLN A 423 14.81 5.47 13.98
N ARG A 424 14.22 6.21 14.92
CA ARG A 424 13.11 5.73 15.73
C ARG A 424 11.80 5.66 14.93
N TYR A 425 11.51 6.70 14.12
CA TYR A 425 10.22 6.82 13.44
C TYR A 425 10.19 6.14 12.08
N SER A 426 11.33 5.91 11.42
CA SER A 426 11.38 5.28 10.11
C SER A 426 10.85 3.83 10.12
N PRO A 427 11.33 2.91 11.01
CA PRO A 427 10.79 1.56 11.10
C PRO A 427 9.32 1.54 11.53
N TYR A 428 8.94 2.49 12.40
CA TYR A 428 7.57 2.63 12.85
C TYR A 428 6.60 2.98 11.72
N ARG A 429 7.00 3.83 10.79
CA ARG A 429 6.23 4.11 9.58
C ARG A 429 5.96 2.85 8.79
N GLU A 430 6.98 2.03 8.57
CA GLU A 430 6.88 0.77 7.83
C GLU A 430 5.93 -0.21 8.52
N GLU A 431 6.07 -0.35 9.85
CA GLU A 431 5.22 -1.22 10.63
C GLU A 431 3.76 -0.73 10.67
N ALA A 432 3.53 0.58 10.79
CA ALA A 432 2.19 1.16 10.80
C ALA A 432 1.47 0.95 9.46
N LEU A 433 2.18 1.16 8.34
CA LEU A 433 1.63 0.92 7.00
C LEU A 433 1.35 -0.56 6.75
N PHE A 434 2.15 -1.45 7.33
CA PHE A 434 2.00 -2.89 7.15
C PHE A 434 0.62 -3.39 7.60
N TYR A 435 0.03 -2.81 8.63
CA TYR A 435 -1.27 -3.24 9.17
C TYR A 435 -2.48 -2.52 8.55
N VAL A 436 -2.29 -1.57 7.63
CA VAL A 436 -3.40 -0.97 6.88
C VAL A 436 -4.03 -2.04 5.99
N GLY A 437 -5.34 -2.20 6.06
CA GLY A 437 -6.08 -3.26 5.38
C GLY A 437 -5.96 -4.64 6.03
N ALA A 438 -5.39 -4.75 7.25
CA ALA A 438 -5.30 -6.03 7.95
C ALA A 438 -6.68 -6.64 8.29
N ALA A 439 -7.72 -5.82 8.32
CA ALA A 439 -9.11 -6.26 8.49
C ALA A 439 -9.71 -6.88 7.21
N TRP A 440 -9.16 -6.62 6.02
CA TRP A 440 -9.77 -7.01 4.74
C TRP A 440 -9.99 -8.51 4.58
N PRO A 441 -9.07 -9.41 4.93
CA PRO A 441 -9.35 -10.85 4.81
C PRO A 441 -10.57 -11.30 5.64
N ALA A 442 -10.75 -10.75 6.84
CA ALA A 442 -11.90 -11.04 7.67
C ALA A 442 -13.18 -10.40 7.11
N LEU A 443 -13.12 -9.11 6.75
CA LEU A 443 -14.23 -8.37 6.16
C LEU A 443 -14.73 -9.06 4.88
N ARG A 444 -13.82 -9.39 3.95
CA ARG A 444 -14.15 -10.05 2.69
C ARG A 444 -14.82 -11.40 2.92
N ARG A 445 -14.33 -12.19 3.87
CA ARG A 445 -14.93 -13.47 4.24
C ARG A 445 -16.38 -13.33 4.70
N LEU A 446 -16.68 -12.31 5.54
CA LEU A 446 -18.05 -12.02 5.98
C LEU A 446 -18.94 -11.54 4.82
N ALA A 447 -18.44 -10.62 4.00
CA ALA A 447 -19.16 -10.06 2.86
C ALA A 447 -19.43 -11.13 1.79
N GLN A 448 -18.44 -11.98 1.48
CA GLN A 448 -18.58 -13.05 0.50
C GLN A 448 -19.55 -14.14 0.96
N GLU A 449 -19.58 -14.48 2.25
CA GLU A 449 -20.60 -15.38 2.80
C GLU A 449 -21.98 -14.80 2.61
N LEU A 450 -22.20 -13.53 2.94
CA LEU A 450 -23.48 -12.85 2.68
C LEU A 450 -23.79 -12.85 1.18
N GLY A 451 -22.81 -12.53 0.33
CA GLY A 451 -22.95 -12.59 -1.12
C GLY A 451 -23.33 -13.97 -1.63
N GLN A 452 -22.73 -15.03 -1.09
CA GLN A 452 -23.06 -16.41 -1.45
C GLN A 452 -24.53 -16.75 -1.11
N ARG A 453 -25.00 -16.36 0.06
CA ARG A 453 -26.37 -16.55 0.48
C ARG A 453 -27.37 -15.80 -0.41
N LEU A 454 -27.04 -14.56 -0.78
CA LEU A 454 -27.87 -13.75 -1.67
C LEU A 454 -27.85 -14.28 -3.11
N THR A 455 -26.73 -14.87 -3.56
CA THR A 455 -26.65 -15.57 -4.86
C THR A 455 -27.52 -16.83 -4.86
N GLN A 456 -27.46 -17.64 -3.81
CA GLN A 456 -28.33 -18.81 -3.65
C GLN A 456 -29.81 -18.45 -3.62
N ALA A 457 -30.15 -17.28 -3.06
CA ALA A 457 -31.52 -16.73 -3.06
C ALA A 457 -31.93 -16.08 -4.39
N GLY A 458 -31.04 -16.05 -5.39
CA GLY A 458 -31.31 -15.44 -6.71
C GLY A 458 -31.34 -13.91 -6.70
N SER A 459 -30.79 -13.28 -5.71
CA SER A 459 -30.69 -11.81 -5.57
C SER A 459 -29.40 -11.22 -6.13
N LEU A 460 -28.34 -12.03 -6.29
CA LEU A 460 -27.08 -11.67 -6.93
C LEU A 460 -26.69 -12.72 -7.97
N ASP A 461 -25.86 -12.35 -8.94
CA ASP A 461 -25.34 -13.29 -9.95
C ASP A 461 -24.12 -14.07 -9.42
N VAL A 462 -23.22 -13.38 -8.72
CA VAL A 462 -22.02 -13.94 -8.11
C VAL A 462 -21.79 -13.37 -6.70
N PRO A 463 -21.12 -14.10 -5.80
CA PRO A 463 -20.89 -13.63 -4.42
C PRO A 463 -20.23 -12.26 -4.31
N ASP A 464 -19.25 -11.96 -5.16
CA ASP A 464 -18.51 -10.69 -5.13
C ASP A 464 -19.35 -9.47 -5.59
N ASP A 465 -20.56 -9.69 -6.13
CA ASP A 465 -21.51 -8.59 -6.41
C ASP A 465 -21.95 -7.87 -5.14
N VAL A 466 -21.76 -8.47 -3.96
CA VAL A 466 -22.00 -7.85 -2.65
C VAL A 466 -21.24 -6.52 -2.48
N PHE A 467 -20.05 -6.40 -3.04
CA PHE A 467 -19.24 -5.19 -2.95
C PHE A 467 -19.76 -4.02 -3.80
N TYR A 468 -20.63 -4.30 -4.76
CA TYR A 468 -21.24 -3.31 -5.67
C TYR A 468 -22.61 -2.81 -5.21
N LEU A 469 -23.02 -3.21 -3.99
CA LEU A 469 -24.21 -2.72 -3.31
C LEU A 469 -23.84 -1.82 -2.13
N GLU A 470 -24.73 -0.91 -1.75
CA GLU A 470 -24.61 -0.15 -0.52
C GLU A 470 -25.13 -0.98 0.67
N SER A 471 -24.73 -0.62 1.89
CA SER A 471 -25.05 -1.39 3.08
C SER A 471 -26.56 -1.41 3.39
N ALA A 472 -27.31 -0.39 2.99
CA ALA A 472 -28.77 -0.35 3.10
C ALA A 472 -29.44 -1.33 2.13
N GLU A 473 -28.91 -1.46 0.91
CA GLU A 473 -29.40 -2.42 -0.11
C GLU A 473 -29.12 -3.86 0.34
N LEU A 474 -27.94 -4.11 0.93
CA LEU A 474 -27.58 -5.42 1.51
C LEU A 474 -28.48 -5.78 2.69
N ALA A 475 -28.78 -4.83 3.57
CA ALA A 475 -29.71 -5.06 4.68
C ALA A 475 -31.12 -5.41 4.19
N ALA A 476 -31.63 -4.67 3.19
CA ALA A 476 -32.93 -4.95 2.59
C ALA A 476 -32.96 -6.31 1.87
N ALA A 477 -31.85 -6.68 1.19
CA ALA A 477 -31.71 -7.99 0.54
C ALA A 477 -31.72 -9.14 1.57
N SER A 478 -31.02 -8.95 2.69
CA SER A 478 -30.97 -9.93 3.80
C SER A 478 -32.35 -10.15 4.44
N MET A 479 -33.10 -9.07 4.65
CA MET A 479 -34.49 -9.15 5.15
C MET A 479 -35.37 -9.89 4.17
N ALA A 480 -35.35 -9.53 2.87
CA ALA A 480 -36.12 -10.21 1.84
C ALA A 480 -35.80 -11.71 1.76
N ARG A 481 -34.49 -12.06 1.86
CA ARG A 481 -34.05 -13.48 1.91
C ARG A 481 -34.66 -14.22 3.11
N ALA A 482 -34.67 -13.60 4.27
CA ALA A 482 -35.24 -14.18 5.49
C ALA A 482 -36.76 -14.45 5.33
N GLU A 483 -37.43 -13.66 4.51
CA GLU A 483 -38.85 -13.83 4.14
C GLU A 483 -39.04 -14.75 2.93
N GLY A 484 -37.98 -15.34 2.37
CA GLY A 484 -38.02 -16.20 1.20
C GLY A 484 -38.26 -15.44 -0.14
N VAL A 485 -38.00 -14.14 -0.16
CA VAL A 485 -38.20 -13.27 -1.34
C VAL A 485 -36.86 -13.02 -2.03
N SER A 486 -36.79 -13.26 -3.33
CA SER A 486 -35.64 -12.92 -4.18
C SER A 486 -35.71 -11.47 -4.65
N ARG A 487 -34.54 -10.83 -4.83
CA ARG A 487 -34.36 -9.45 -5.30
C ARG A 487 -33.44 -9.39 -6.54
N PRO A 488 -33.92 -9.92 -7.71
CA PRO A 488 -33.11 -9.97 -8.93
C PRO A 488 -32.78 -8.58 -9.51
N ASP A 489 -33.50 -7.53 -9.10
CA ASP A 489 -33.16 -6.14 -9.37
C ASP A 489 -31.77 -5.74 -8.85
N LEU A 490 -31.32 -6.31 -7.74
CA LEU A 490 -30.01 -6.05 -7.16
C LEU A 490 -28.87 -6.67 -8.00
N ALA A 491 -29.06 -7.84 -8.60
CA ALA A 491 -28.10 -8.42 -9.52
C ALA A 491 -27.87 -7.51 -10.75
N LYS A 492 -28.93 -6.93 -11.29
CA LYS A 492 -28.83 -5.97 -12.38
C LYS A 492 -28.06 -4.71 -11.93
N LEU A 493 -28.42 -4.16 -10.78
CA LEU A 493 -27.79 -2.96 -10.22
C LEU A 493 -26.29 -3.18 -9.97
N ALA A 494 -25.91 -4.31 -9.36
CA ALA A 494 -24.51 -4.66 -9.09
C ALA A 494 -23.71 -4.78 -10.40
N ARG A 495 -24.27 -5.40 -11.44
CA ARG A 495 -23.65 -5.48 -12.77
C ARG A 495 -23.43 -4.12 -13.40
N GLU A 496 -24.44 -3.24 -13.37
CA GLU A 496 -24.32 -1.88 -13.90
C GLU A 496 -23.21 -1.12 -13.19
N ARG A 497 -23.15 -1.18 -11.85
CA ARG A 497 -22.11 -0.52 -11.06
C ARG A 497 -20.71 -1.13 -11.29
N ARG A 498 -20.61 -2.44 -11.47
CA ARG A 498 -19.35 -3.12 -11.77
C ARG A 498 -18.80 -2.74 -13.15
N THR A 499 -19.65 -2.51 -14.15
CA THR A 499 -19.20 -2.09 -15.49
C THR A 499 -18.74 -0.63 -15.54
N LEU A 500 -19.06 0.18 -14.54
CA LEU A 500 -18.59 1.57 -14.43
C LEU A 500 -17.21 1.67 -13.75
N ARG A 501 -16.70 0.59 -13.18
CA ARG A 501 -15.39 0.47 -12.55
C ARG A 501 -14.37 -0.13 -13.51
#